data_3ac1dd64e310b737f78ef3edd69423a2
#
_entry.id   3ac1dd64e310b737f78ef3edd69423a2
#
_cell.length_a   1.000
_cell.length_b   1.000
_cell.length_c   1.000
_cell.angle_alpha   90.00
_cell.angle_beta   90.00
_cell.angle_gamma   90.00
#
_symmetry.space_group_name_H-M   'P 1'
#
loop_
_entity.id
_entity.type
_entity.pdbx_description
1 polymer ?
#
loop_
_entity_poly.entity_id
_entity_poly.type
_entity_poly.pdbx_seq_one_letter_code
_entity_poly.pdbx_strand_id
1 'polypeptide(L)'
;MIRYDAAMERRKSDPVSSDDARLFREAIGEVRRIDAAAAPPTVPKPEPLPRMLEADEAAVPGELLAMAFDPATLEMGEELAYLRDGYPPKLLRQLKRGQFSVQDEIDLHQMNAAAAQATIADFLAEAKQHGLHCVRIIHGKGLRSKAAGPVLKALTDRLLRRRDDVVAFASARPAQGGTGAVVVLLKHQP
;
A
#
# COMPACT_ATOMS: atom_id res chain seq x y z
N MET A 1 21.84 24.97 3.88
CA MET A 1 21.11 25.32 5.09
C MET A 1 20.24 26.55 4.78
N ILE A 2 19.06 26.32 4.21
CA ILE A 2 18.14 27.39 3.78
C ILE A 2 16.92 27.31 4.70
N ARG A 3 16.78 28.32 5.54
CA ARG A 3 15.62 28.49 6.42
C ARG A 3 14.46 29.04 5.58
N TYR A 4 13.39 28.29 5.45
CA TYR A 4 12.09 28.80 4.98
C TYR A 4 11.40 29.46 6.19
N ASP A 5 11.49 30.76 6.23
CA ASP A 5 10.70 31.61 7.13
C ASP A 5 9.39 31.93 6.41
N ALA A 6 8.34 31.19 6.72
CA ALA A 6 7.01 31.40 6.14
C ALA A 6 6.19 32.29 7.08
N ALA A 7 6.50 33.57 7.06
CA ALA A 7 5.59 34.61 7.58
C ALA A 7 4.41 34.74 6.60
N MET A 8 3.37 33.94 6.78
CA MET A 8 2.09 34.14 6.10
C MET A 8 1.33 35.26 6.82
N GLU A 9 1.66 36.49 6.45
CA GLU A 9 0.94 37.68 6.88
C GLU A 9 -0.52 37.55 6.42
N ARG A 10 -1.43 37.38 7.39
CA ARG A 10 -2.87 37.51 7.16
C ARG A 10 -3.12 38.95 6.71
N ARG A 11 -3.38 39.15 5.40
CA ARG A 11 -3.89 40.42 4.90
C ARG A 11 -5.15 40.72 5.68
N LYS A 12 -5.07 41.76 6.51
CA LYS A 12 -6.27 42.38 7.09
C LYS A 12 -7.10 42.83 5.90
N SER A 13 -8.30 42.27 5.75
CA SER A 13 -9.25 42.77 4.77
C SER A 13 -9.55 44.23 5.12
N ASP A 14 -9.31 45.12 4.20
CA ASP A 14 -9.70 46.51 4.36
C ASP A 14 -11.21 46.57 4.67
N PRO A 15 -11.63 47.48 5.56
CA PRO A 15 -13.04 47.60 5.90
C PRO A 15 -13.81 47.98 4.61
N VAL A 16 -14.84 47.19 4.32
CA VAL A 16 -15.70 47.42 3.16
C VAL A 16 -16.22 48.86 3.22
N SER A 17 -16.03 49.61 2.13
CA SER A 17 -16.51 51.00 2.01
C SER A 17 -18.01 51.06 2.21
N SER A 18 -18.52 52.17 2.85
CA SER A 18 -19.96 52.41 2.99
C SER A 18 -20.69 52.43 1.64
N ASP A 19 -20.02 52.88 0.61
CA ASP A 19 -20.54 52.95 -0.75
C ASP A 19 -20.64 51.56 -1.41
N ASP A 20 -19.65 50.70 -1.22
CA ASP A 20 -19.69 49.30 -1.69
C ASP A 20 -20.76 48.49 -0.97
N ALA A 21 -20.94 48.72 0.33
CA ALA A 21 -22.03 48.11 1.10
C ALA A 21 -23.41 48.55 0.67
N ARG A 22 -23.53 49.80 0.18
CA ARG A 22 -24.79 50.36 -0.36
C ARG A 22 -25.09 49.75 -1.74
N LEU A 23 -24.14 49.76 -2.65
CA LEU A 23 -24.24 49.14 -3.99
C LEU A 23 -24.62 47.67 -3.90
N PHE A 24 -24.02 46.95 -2.94
CA PHE A 24 -24.30 45.52 -2.72
C PHE A 24 -25.76 45.31 -2.25
N ARG A 25 -26.26 46.12 -1.32
CA ARG A 25 -27.68 46.03 -0.87
C ARG A 25 -28.65 46.38 -1.98
N GLU A 26 -28.31 47.36 -2.81
CA GLU A 26 -29.15 47.78 -3.93
C GLU A 26 -29.21 46.71 -5.04
N ALA A 27 -28.09 46.01 -5.28
CA ALA A 27 -28.02 44.93 -6.26
C ALA A 27 -28.73 43.65 -5.82
N ILE A 28 -28.73 43.32 -4.51
CA ILE A 28 -29.35 42.10 -3.97
C ILE A 28 -30.85 42.25 -3.73
N GLY A 29 -31.36 43.50 -3.54
CA GLY A 29 -32.75 43.75 -3.20
C GLY A 29 -33.10 43.34 -1.74
N GLU A 30 -34.41 43.19 -1.46
CA GLU A 30 -34.84 42.80 -0.13
C GLU A 30 -34.44 41.35 0.21
N VAL A 31 -33.54 41.20 1.17
CA VAL A 31 -33.13 39.91 1.72
C VAL A 31 -33.92 39.58 2.98
N ARG A 32 -34.59 38.44 2.99
CA ARG A 32 -35.22 37.89 4.18
C ARG A 32 -34.15 37.38 5.13
N ARG A 33 -34.05 37.99 6.32
CA ARG A 33 -33.16 37.45 7.37
C ARG A 33 -33.64 36.06 7.77
N ILE A 34 -32.81 35.07 7.60
CA ILE A 34 -33.06 33.74 8.16
C ILE A 34 -32.65 33.82 9.62
N ASP A 35 -33.61 33.74 10.53
CA ASP A 35 -33.29 33.55 11.94
C ASP A 35 -32.59 32.17 12.04
N ALA A 36 -31.31 32.20 12.32
CA ALA A 36 -30.56 30.98 12.55
C ALA A 36 -31.17 30.30 13.78
N ALA A 37 -32.00 29.28 13.52
CA ALA A 37 -32.37 28.36 14.58
C ALA A 37 -31.06 27.91 15.29
N ALA A 38 -31.11 27.91 16.62
CA ALA A 38 -29.95 27.52 17.43
C ALA A 38 -29.34 26.28 16.83
N ALA A 39 -28.03 26.36 16.52
CA ALA A 39 -27.30 25.22 15.95
C ALA A 39 -27.58 23.97 16.81
N PRO A 40 -27.98 22.86 16.20
CA PRO A 40 -28.18 21.63 16.96
C PRO A 40 -26.95 21.33 17.79
N PRO A 41 -27.11 20.80 19.02
CA PRO A 41 -25.99 20.50 19.88
C PRO A 41 -25.00 19.63 19.13
N THR A 42 -23.74 20.03 19.06
CA THR A 42 -22.67 19.27 18.43
C THR A 42 -22.48 18.00 19.23
N VAL A 43 -23.08 16.91 18.80
CA VAL A 43 -22.79 15.60 19.37
C VAL A 43 -21.34 15.29 18.98
N PRO A 44 -20.45 15.02 19.96
CA PRO A 44 -19.09 14.67 19.62
C PRO A 44 -19.09 13.46 18.70
N LYS A 45 -18.41 13.60 17.57
CA LYS A 45 -18.32 12.53 16.58
C LYS A 45 -17.64 11.32 17.25
N PRO A 46 -18.27 10.15 17.27
CA PRO A 46 -17.67 8.97 17.88
C PRO A 46 -16.31 8.71 17.22
N GLU A 47 -15.32 8.31 18.01
CA GLU A 47 -14.02 7.93 17.48
C GLU A 47 -14.18 6.80 16.45
N PRO A 48 -13.52 6.88 15.30
CA PRO A 48 -13.59 5.84 14.32
C PRO A 48 -12.95 4.57 14.88
N LEU A 49 -13.76 3.59 15.23
CA LEU A 49 -13.29 2.27 15.66
C LEU A 49 -12.99 1.46 14.40
N PRO A 50 -11.76 0.98 14.20
CA PRO A 50 -11.37 0.22 13.00
C PRO A 50 -11.85 -1.24 13.06
N ARG A 51 -13.16 -1.45 13.29
CA ARG A 51 -13.75 -2.79 13.50
C ARG A 51 -13.51 -3.76 12.34
N MET A 52 -13.49 -3.26 11.11
CA MET A 52 -13.19 -4.09 9.93
C MET A 52 -11.72 -4.52 9.93
N LEU A 53 -10.81 -3.61 10.28
CA LEU A 53 -9.39 -3.93 10.38
C LEU A 53 -9.12 -4.94 11.50
N GLU A 54 -9.76 -4.79 12.66
CA GLU A 54 -9.64 -5.74 13.78
C GLU A 54 -10.22 -7.12 13.44
N ALA A 55 -11.35 -7.16 12.72
CA ALA A 55 -11.95 -8.42 12.26
C ALA A 55 -11.08 -9.11 11.20
N ASP A 56 -10.52 -8.36 10.25
CA ASP A 56 -9.59 -8.87 9.24
C ASP A 56 -8.29 -9.37 9.89
N GLU A 57 -7.73 -8.63 10.85
CA GLU A 57 -6.54 -9.06 11.59
C GLU A 57 -6.81 -10.32 12.43
N ALA A 58 -8.00 -10.47 13.00
CA ALA A 58 -8.39 -11.66 13.77
C ALA A 58 -8.64 -12.89 12.88
N ALA A 59 -9.09 -12.71 11.64
CA ALA A 59 -9.32 -13.79 10.69
C ALA A 59 -8.00 -14.34 10.09
N VAL A 60 -6.98 -13.50 9.96
CA VAL A 60 -5.68 -13.85 9.37
C VAL A 60 -5.01 -15.07 10.03
N PRO A 61 -4.93 -15.21 11.35
CA PRO A 61 -4.34 -16.40 11.98
C PRO A 61 -5.07 -17.69 11.61
N GLY A 62 -6.40 -17.64 11.53
CA GLY A 62 -7.22 -18.79 11.15
C GLY A 62 -7.00 -19.22 9.70
N GLU A 63 -6.93 -18.28 8.79
CA GLU A 63 -6.65 -18.54 7.37
C GLU A 63 -5.23 -19.09 7.15
N LEU A 64 -4.25 -18.55 7.89
CA LEU A 64 -2.87 -19.04 7.84
C LEU A 64 -2.70 -20.44 8.44
N LEU A 65 -3.40 -20.75 9.53
CA LEU A 65 -3.42 -22.09 10.13
C LEU A 65 -4.09 -23.12 9.23
N ALA A 66 -5.19 -22.77 8.57
CA ALA A 66 -5.84 -23.63 7.56
C ALA A 66 -4.91 -23.94 6.38
N MET A 67 -3.90 -23.13 6.16
CA MET A 67 -2.90 -23.33 5.12
C MET A 67 -1.68 -24.15 5.60
N ALA A 68 -1.64 -24.71 6.81
CA ALA A 68 -0.52 -25.46 7.39
C ALA A 68 0.84 -24.74 7.29
N PHE A 69 0.86 -23.46 7.64
CA PHE A 69 2.05 -22.60 7.61
C PHE A 69 2.23 -21.88 8.95
N ASP A 70 3.44 -21.88 9.47
CA ASP A 70 3.80 -21.12 10.67
C ASP A 70 4.42 -19.77 10.25
N PRO A 71 3.71 -18.65 10.43
CA PRO A 71 4.26 -17.31 10.08
C PRO A 71 5.46 -16.93 10.95
N ALA A 72 5.63 -17.57 12.12
CA ALA A 72 6.75 -17.29 13.02
C ALA A 72 8.10 -17.78 12.47
N THR A 73 8.11 -18.59 11.39
CA THR A 73 9.35 -19.03 10.73
C THR A 73 10.02 -17.94 9.91
N LEU A 74 9.33 -16.83 9.64
CA LEU A 74 9.88 -15.69 8.90
C LEU A 74 10.02 -14.49 9.84
N GLU A 75 11.25 -14.21 10.24
CA GLU A 75 11.55 -13.05 11.09
C GLU A 75 11.33 -11.73 10.34
N MET A 76 10.93 -10.70 11.10
CA MET A 76 10.79 -9.34 10.58
C MET A 76 12.17 -8.84 10.13
N GLY A 77 12.32 -8.55 8.82
CA GLY A 77 13.61 -8.10 8.26
C GLY A 77 14.39 -9.18 7.52
N GLU A 78 14.01 -10.45 7.60
CA GLU A 78 14.65 -11.52 6.84
C GLU A 78 14.50 -11.31 5.32
N GLU A 79 15.56 -11.59 4.57
CA GLU A 79 15.52 -11.52 3.11
C GLU A 79 14.89 -12.77 2.51
N LEU A 80 13.92 -12.58 1.62
CA LEU A 80 13.40 -13.65 0.80
C LEU A 80 14.38 -13.98 -0.34
N ALA A 81 14.58 -15.27 -0.60
CA ALA A 81 15.32 -15.74 -1.75
C ALA A 81 14.84 -17.13 -2.15
N TYR A 82 14.59 -17.30 -3.44
CA TYR A 82 14.20 -18.59 -4.03
C TYR A 82 14.75 -18.71 -5.44
N LEU A 83 15.17 -19.90 -5.78
CA LEU A 83 15.51 -20.29 -7.14
C LEU A 83 14.92 -21.69 -7.39
N ARG A 84 14.19 -21.83 -8.47
CA ARG A 84 13.62 -23.11 -8.89
C ARG A 84 14.73 -24.05 -9.34
N ASP A 85 14.57 -25.33 -9.04
CA ASP A 85 15.47 -26.38 -9.48
C ASP A 85 15.60 -26.40 -11.00
N GLY A 86 16.81 -26.72 -11.48
CA GLY A 86 17.14 -26.71 -12.90
C GLY A 86 17.60 -25.36 -13.48
N TYR A 87 17.55 -24.29 -12.71
CA TYR A 87 18.08 -22.98 -13.12
C TYR A 87 19.45 -22.66 -12.49
N PRO A 88 20.33 -21.96 -13.23
CA PRO A 88 21.67 -21.69 -12.75
C PRO A 88 21.68 -20.71 -11.57
N PRO A 89 22.48 -20.95 -10.49
CA PRO A 89 22.58 -20.04 -9.34
C PRO A 89 23.01 -18.61 -9.68
N LYS A 90 23.64 -18.42 -10.83
CA LYS A 90 23.99 -17.10 -11.38
C LYS A 90 22.76 -16.21 -11.53
N LEU A 91 21.62 -16.79 -11.91
CA LEU A 91 20.37 -16.07 -12.13
C LEU A 91 19.86 -15.36 -10.85
N LEU A 92 19.85 -16.10 -9.73
CA LEU A 92 19.46 -15.51 -8.44
C LEU A 92 20.43 -14.41 -7.99
N ARG A 93 21.74 -14.59 -8.22
CA ARG A 93 22.73 -13.54 -7.92
C ARG A 93 22.53 -12.29 -8.77
N GLN A 94 22.18 -12.43 -10.04
CA GLN A 94 21.87 -11.33 -10.93
C GLN A 94 20.58 -10.60 -10.49
N LEU A 95 19.56 -11.36 -10.07
CA LEU A 95 18.32 -10.81 -9.55
C LEU A 95 18.55 -9.96 -8.29
N LYS A 96 19.28 -10.51 -7.30
CA LYS A 96 19.68 -9.78 -6.08
C LYS A 96 20.49 -8.50 -6.36
N ARG A 97 21.31 -8.52 -7.41
CA ARG A 97 22.08 -7.34 -7.84
C ARG A 97 21.24 -6.31 -8.62
N GLY A 98 19.96 -6.61 -8.92
CA GLY A 98 19.09 -5.73 -9.68
C GLY A 98 19.47 -5.60 -11.15
N GLN A 99 20.02 -6.66 -11.75
CA GLN A 99 20.42 -6.69 -13.16
C GLN A 99 19.24 -6.96 -14.11
N PHE A 100 18.06 -7.21 -13.55
CA PHE A 100 16.81 -7.31 -14.29
C PHE A 100 16.00 -6.04 -14.15
N SER A 101 15.51 -5.51 -15.26
CA SER A 101 14.61 -4.36 -15.26
C SER A 101 13.22 -4.81 -14.81
N VAL A 102 12.68 -4.19 -13.78
CA VAL A 102 11.30 -4.39 -13.34
C VAL A 102 10.39 -3.75 -14.40
N GLN A 103 9.47 -4.54 -14.95
CA GLN A 103 8.59 -4.14 -16.06
C GLN A 103 7.23 -3.71 -15.56
N ASP A 104 6.79 -4.26 -14.40
CA ASP A 104 5.52 -3.90 -13.76
C ASP A 104 5.58 -4.19 -12.25
N GLU A 105 4.64 -3.59 -11.49
CA GLU A 105 4.60 -3.75 -10.04
C GLU A 105 3.20 -3.67 -9.46
N ILE A 106 2.98 -4.38 -8.34
CA ILE A 106 1.79 -4.23 -7.51
C ILE A 106 2.15 -3.89 -6.07
N ASP A 107 1.24 -3.17 -5.42
CA ASP A 107 1.34 -2.84 -4.02
C ASP A 107 0.20 -3.47 -3.22
N LEU A 108 0.57 -4.33 -2.26
CA LEU A 108 -0.35 -5.09 -1.40
C LEU A 108 -0.44 -4.49 0.01
N HIS A 109 0.26 -3.39 0.28
CA HIS A 109 0.26 -2.83 1.62
C HIS A 109 -1.17 -2.44 2.03
N GLN A 110 -1.55 -2.74 3.27
CA GLN A 110 -2.90 -2.55 3.82
C GLN A 110 -3.98 -3.50 3.26
N MET A 111 -3.64 -4.47 2.41
CA MET A 111 -4.57 -5.51 2.03
C MET A 111 -4.67 -6.61 3.09
N ASN A 112 -5.84 -7.25 3.20
CA ASN A 112 -5.96 -8.49 3.94
C ASN A 112 -5.39 -9.66 3.13
N ALA A 113 -5.15 -10.81 3.78
CA ALA A 113 -4.51 -11.95 3.15
C ALA A 113 -5.30 -12.50 1.95
N ALA A 114 -6.64 -12.56 2.02
CA ALA A 114 -7.49 -13.07 0.96
C ALA A 114 -7.46 -12.16 -0.27
N ALA A 115 -7.59 -10.83 -0.09
CA ALA A 115 -7.48 -9.86 -1.16
C ALA A 115 -6.08 -9.89 -1.80
N ALA A 116 -5.02 -9.92 -0.99
CA ALA A 116 -3.65 -9.99 -1.48
C ALA A 116 -3.39 -11.26 -2.31
N GLN A 117 -3.93 -12.40 -1.88
CA GLN A 117 -3.83 -13.66 -2.64
C GLN A 117 -4.47 -13.56 -4.03
N ALA A 118 -5.69 -13.01 -4.11
CA ALA A 118 -6.38 -12.80 -5.38
C ALA A 118 -5.60 -11.84 -6.27
N THR A 119 -5.19 -10.68 -5.72
CA THR A 119 -4.43 -9.66 -6.46
C THR A 119 -3.10 -10.21 -7.01
N ILE A 120 -2.35 -11.01 -6.23
CA ILE A 120 -1.12 -11.66 -6.71
C ILE A 120 -1.42 -12.62 -7.86
N ALA A 121 -2.49 -13.41 -7.74
CA ALA A 121 -2.83 -14.39 -8.75
C ALA A 121 -3.20 -13.72 -10.09
N ASP A 122 -4.04 -12.67 -10.03
CA ASP A 122 -4.48 -11.91 -11.21
C ASP A 122 -3.30 -11.18 -11.85
N PHE A 123 -2.50 -10.48 -11.05
CA PHE A 123 -1.31 -9.76 -11.52
C PHE A 123 -0.31 -10.65 -12.25
N LEU A 124 0.00 -11.82 -11.67
CA LEU A 124 0.95 -12.76 -12.32
C LEU A 124 0.36 -13.40 -13.58
N ALA A 125 -0.96 -13.61 -13.64
CA ALA A 125 -1.63 -14.07 -14.85
C ALA A 125 -1.57 -12.99 -15.95
N GLU A 126 -1.81 -11.73 -15.61
CA GLU A 126 -1.72 -10.59 -16.51
C GLU A 126 -0.28 -10.37 -17.00
N ALA A 127 0.69 -10.38 -16.09
CA ALA A 127 2.10 -10.30 -16.43
C ALA A 127 2.53 -11.36 -17.43
N LYS A 128 2.04 -12.59 -17.25
CA LYS A 128 2.28 -13.69 -18.17
C LYS A 128 1.64 -13.45 -19.55
N GLN A 129 0.40 -12.94 -19.61
CA GLN A 129 -0.29 -12.63 -20.87
C GLN A 129 0.44 -11.53 -21.66
N HIS A 130 1.01 -10.54 -20.96
CA HIS A 130 1.78 -9.45 -21.57
C HIS A 130 3.25 -9.81 -21.84
N GLY A 131 3.68 -11.04 -21.56
CA GLY A 131 5.06 -11.48 -21.78
C GLY A 131 6.08 -10.79 -20.86
N LEU A 132 5.66 -10.33 -19.68
CA LEU A 132 6.55 -9.71 -18.71
C LEU A 132 7.42 -10.79 -18.04
N HIS A 133 8.73 -10.48 -17.89
CA HIS A 133 9.69 -11.44 -17.34
C HIS A 133 10.13 -11.10 -15.92
N CYS A 134 10.08 -9.83 -15.55
CA CYS A 134 10.54 -9.36 -14.25
C CYS A 134 9.52 -8.37 -13.69
N VAL A 135 8.92 -8.72 -12.56
CA VAL A 135 7.90 -7.90 -11.90
C VAL A 135 8.23 -7.72 -10.43
N ARG A 136 7.62 -6.72 -9.78
CA ARG A 136 7.81 -6.42 -8.36
C ARG A 136 6.49 -6.52 -7.60
N ILE A 137 6.55 -7.12 -6.41
CA ILE A 137 5.42 -7.21 -5.49
C ILE A 137 5.82 -6.52 -4.18
N ILE A 138 5.09 -5.49 -3.78
CA ILE A 138 5.32 -4.72 -2.55
C ILE A 138 4.34 -5.23 -1.51
N HIS A 139 4.82 -5.99 -0.53
CA HIS A 139 3.99 -6.58 0.54
C HIS A 139 4.11 -5.84 1.87
N GLY A 140 4.99 -4.84 1.95
CA GLY A 140 5.28 -4.12 3.17
C GLY A 140 6.19 -4.90 4.15
N LYS A 141 6.72 -4.19 5.14
CA LYS A 141 7.64 -4.74 6.15
C LYS A 141 6.93 -5.45 7.31
N GLY A 142 5.60 -5.42 7.37
CA GLY A 142 4.83 -6.05 8.45
C GLY A 142 4.91 -5.34 9.81
N LEU A 143 5.34 -4.07 9.86
CA LEU A 143 5.53 -3.33 11.11
C LEU A 143 4.23 -3.09 11.91
N ARG A 144 3.08 -3.21 11.27
CA ARG A 144 1.76 -3.03 11.89
C ARG A 144 1.17 -4.33 12.45
N SER A 145 1.60 -5.48 11.97
CA SER A 145 1.12 -6.81 12.41
C SER A 145 1.85 -7.26 13.66
N LYS A 146 1.51 -6.66 14.82
CA LYS A 146 2.22 -6.86 16.10
C LYS A 146 2.19 -8.31 16.63
N ALA A 147 1.14 -9.07 16.34
CA ALA A 147 0.93 -10.41 16.90
C ALA A 147 1.26 -11.56 15.94
N ALA A 148 1.11 -11.38 14.63
CA ALA A 148 1.21 -12.45 13.63
C ALA A 148 2.43 -12.35 12.71
N GLY A 149 3.34 -11.40 12.97
CA GLY A 149 4.52 -11.18 12.11
C GLY A 149 4.16 -10.62 10.72
N PRO A 150 5.05 -10.71 9.74
CA PRO A 150 4.87 -10.13 8.40
C PRO A 150 4.00 -11.02 7.51
N VAL A 151 2.70 -11.07 7.78
CA VAL A 151 1.71 -11.96 7.14
C VAL A 151 1.76 -11.93 5.61
N LEU A 152 1.70 -10.73 5.00
CA LEU A 152 1.70 -10.61 3.54
C LEU A 152 3.02 -11.05 2.91
N LYS A 153 4.15 -10.85 3.59
CA LYS A 153 5.47 -11.35 3.17
C LYS A 153 5.48 -12.88 3.12
N ALA A 154 5.02 -13.53 4.20
CA ALA A 154 4.95 -14.99 4.28
C ALA A 154 3.98 -15.58 3.26
N LEU A 155 2.82 -14.93 3.06
CA LEU A 155 1.85 -15.31 2.02
C LEU A 155 2.48 -15.21 0.62
N THR A 156 3.15 -14.11 0.32
CA THR A 156 3.81 -13.89 -0.97
C THR A 156 4.89 -14.94 -1.24
N ASP A 157 5.78 -15.22 -0.28
CA ASP A 157 6.81 -16.25 -0.38
C ASP A 157 6.20 -17.60 -0.74
N ARG A 158 5.16 -18.01 -0.02
CA ARG A 158 4.49 -19.28 -0.22
C ARG A 158 3.80 -19.39 -1.57
N LEU A 159 3.07 -18.35 -1.98
CA LEU A 159 2.37 -18.33 -3.27
C LEU A 159 3.34 -18.42 -4.44
N LEU A 160 4.43 -17.66 -4.38
CA LEU A 160 5.45 -17.65 -5.43
C LEU A 160 6.17 -18.99 -5.56
N ARG A 161 6.50 -19.68 -4.46
CA ARG A 161 7.15 -21.01 -4.49
C ARG A 161 6.28 -22.08 -5.15
N ARG A 162 4.95 -21.97 -5.02
CA ARG A 162 3.99 -22.94 -5.57
C ARG A 162 3.72 -22.76 -7.06
N ARG A 163 4.03 -21.62 -7.61
CA ARG A 163 3.72 -21.30 -9.01
C ARG A 163 4.79 -21.81 -9.96
N ASP A 164 4.38 -22.57 -10.95
CA ASP A 164 5.29 -23.15 -11.95
C ASP A 164 5.86 -22.13 -12.94
N ASP A 165 5.22 -20.98 -13.09
CA ASP A 165 5.67 -19.89 -13.93
C ASP A 165 6.74 -19.00 -13.26
N VAL A 166 6.97 -19.14 -11.96
CA VAL A 166 8.02 -18.42 -11.22
C VAL A 166 9.33 -19.19 -11.31
N VAL A 167 10.37 -18.53 -11.81
CA VAL A 167 11.75 -19.06 -11.92
C VAL A 167 12.57 -18.76 -10.67
N ALA A 168 12.56 -17.51 -10.25
CA ALA A 168 13.28 -17.04 -9.07
C ALA A 168 12.60 -15.82 -8.48
N PHE A 169 12.80 -15.59 -7.20
CA PHE A 169 12.51 -14.31 -6.58
C PHE A 169 13.49 -13.98 -5.47
N ALA A 170 13.66 -12.71 -5.19
CA ALA A 170 14.48 -12.21 -4.11
C ALA A 170 13.93 -10.90 -3.55
N SER A 171 14.20 -10.62 -2.26
CA SER A 171 13.92 -9.31 -1.70
C SER A 171 14.52 -8.20 -2.55
N ALA A 172 13.79 -7.12 -2.71
CA ALA A 172 14.22 -5.98 -3.50
C ALA A 172 15.45 -5.31 -2.86
N ARG A 173 16.18 -4.53 -3.64
CA ARG A 173 17.30 -3.72 -3.11
C ARG A 173 16.76 -2.64 -2.15
N PRO A 174 17.57 -2.14 -1.21
CA PRO A 174 17.13 -1.11 -0.25
C PRO A 174 16.46 0.11 -0.91
N ALA A 175 16.98 0.56 -2.04
CA ALA A 175 16.41 1.68 -2.81
C ALA A 175 15.07 1.36 -3.51
N GLN A 176 14.67 0.08 -3.55
CA GLN A 176 13.49 -0.42 -4.27
C GLN A 176 12.45 -1.08 -3.32
N GLY A 177 12.53 -0.80 -2.03
CA GLY A 177 11.62 -1.33 -1.01
C GLY A 177 12.27 -2.28 0.00
N GLY A 178 13.48 -2.78 -0.26
CA GLY A 178 14.22 -3.65 0.66
C GLY A 178 13.45 -4.93 0.98
N THR A 179 13.44 -5.32 2.25
CA THR A 179 12.73 -6.50 2.76
C THR A 179 11.20 -6.36 2.75
N GLY A 180 10.67 -5.19 2.36
CA GLY A 180 9.22 -4.94 2.19
C GLY A 180 8.72 -5.20 0.77
N ALA A 181 9.58 -5.57 -0.16
CA ALA A 181 9.22 -5.89 -1.53
C ALA A 181 10.02 -7.08 -2.05
N VAL A 182 9.49 -7.78 -3.03
CA VAL A 182 10.14 -8.91 -3.70
C VAL A 182 10.14 -8.68 -5.21
N VAL A 183 11.28 -8.92 -5.86
CA VAL A 183 11.41 -8.94 -7.31
C VAL A 183 11.30 -10.38 -7.78
N VAL A 184 10.44 -10.62 -8.74
CA VAL A 184 10.06 -11.95 -9.23
C VAL A 184 10.47 -12.08 -10.69
N LEU A 185 11.14 -13.18 -11.01
CA LEU A 185 11.51 -13.54 -12.37
C LEU A 185 10.57 -14.64 -12.86
N LEU A 186 9.87 -14.39 -13.96
CA LEU A 186 8.92 -15.30 -14.59
C LEU A 186 9.57 -16.05 -15.74
N LYS A 187 9.03 -17.23 -16.05
CA LYS A 187 9.45 -18.02 -17.22
C LYS A 187 9.19 -17.22 -18.49
N HIS A 188 10.18 -17.22 -19.35
CA HIS A 188 9.99 -16.74 -20.72
C HIS A 188 9.00 -17.68 -21.42
N GLN A 189 7.95 -17.13 -22.03
CA GLN A 189 7.15 -17.84 -23.01
C GLN A 189 7.69 -17.47 -24.39
N PRO A 190 8.08 -18.48 -25.18
CA PRO A 190 8.53 -18.23 -26.55
C PRO A 190 7.40 -17.70 -27.43
#